data_d259252ca5b08b23491c48ca70ed7b08
#
_entry.id   d259252ca5b08b23491c48ca70ed7b08
#
_cell.length_a   1.000
_cell.length_b   1.000
_cell.length_c   1.000
_cell.angle_alpha   90.00
_cell.angle_beta   90.00
_cell.angle_gamma   90.00
#
_symmetry.space_group_name_H-M   'P 1'
#
loop_
_entity.id
_entity.type
_entity.pdbx_description
1 polymer ?
#
loop_
_entity_poly.entity_id
_entity_poly.type
_entity_poly.pdbx_seq_one_letter_code
_entity_poly.pdbx_strand_id
1 'polypeptide(L)'
;MKNLNRRKFLKKSSLSAASLYMASNLACYQESENRPSEGTYMGDFAAPKLDTVRIALIGVGARGSGHAKQLAAIEGTEIVAISDLYEDLVDRSVEACKKVGGGRHQNIQRFFGNEAEWKKMLKTTTPDVVFIATNWKNHAPMAVEAMNHGAHAFVEVPIAVSLPEMWEIIDTSEKTKKHCMMMENVNYGREELLYLNLCRQAVIGEVLHAEAAYIHELRFQMEEQERGTGSWRTQHYANRNGNLYPTHGLGPVAQYMNLGRGEDQFSTLVSFSSPAKGRKLYAEKNYPKDHKWNALDFKGGDLNTSIIKTHLGKTIMIQWDETSPRPYTRHNLIQGTKGILAGYPTRVAFEGGVPGATDSHHRWAEGEQLDALYEQYEHPIYKRLGALSKKMGGHGGMDFMMLYRIVECLRKGQPLDQNVYEGCLWSAVAPLSESSVAQGGMPQKFPDFTRGYWEQTQPLTIVS
;
A
#
# COMPACT_ATOMS: atom_id res chain seq x y z
N MET A 1 -46.48 27.99 19.66
CA MET A 1 -45.38 27.25 19.02
C MET A 1 -44.05 27.89 19.41
N LYS A 2 -43.21 27.21 20.23
CA LYS A 2 -41.94 27.78 20.70
C LYS A 2 -40.92 27.72 19.54
N ASN A 3 -40.45 28.89 19.12
CA ASN A 3 -39.39 29.01 18.10
C ASN A 3 -38.13 28.23 18.53
N LEU A 4 -37.89 27.12 17.89
CA LEU A 4 -36.61 26.40 18.02
C LEU A 4 -35.52 27.23 17.34
N ASN A 5 -34.62 27.79 18.13
CA ASN A 5 -33.48 28.56 17.65
C ASN A 5 -32.60 27.65 16.79
N ARG A 6 -32.22 28.11 15.58
CA ARG A 6 -31.41 27.39 14.57
C ARG A 6 -30.16 26.72 15.16
N ARG A 7 -29.54 27.35 16.17
CA ARG A 7 -28.42 26.84 16.94
C ARG A 7 -28.77 25.60 17.80
N LYS A 8 -29.98 25.55 18.37
CA LYS A 8 -30.46 24.37 19.15
C LYS A 8 -30.89 23.23 18.25
N PHE A 9 -31.38 23.51 17.05
CA PHE A 9 -31.72 22.49 16.05
C PHE A 9 -30.44 21.84 15.50
N LEU A 10 -29.43 22.63 15.13
CA LEU A 10 -28.12 22.13 14.65
C LEU A 10 -27.38 21.31 15.71
N LYS A 11 -27.45 21.71 17.01
CA LYS A 11 -26.86 20.90 18.10
C LYS A 11 -27.60 19.59 18.32
N LYS A 12 -28.91 19.53 18.17
CA LYS A 12 -29.68 18.28 18.33
C LYS A 12 -29.52 17.35 17.14
N SER A 13 -29.44 17.86 15.90
CA SER A 13 -29.21 17.03 14.71
C SER A 13 -27.78 16.54 14.61
N SER A 14 -26.79 17.30 15.06
CA SER A 14 -25.40 16.83 15.12
C SER A 14 -25.19 15.77 16.21
N LEU A 15 -25.86 15.87 17.35
CA LEU A 15 -25.80 14.84 18.40
C LEU A 15 -26.49 13.52 17.99
N SER A 16 -27.59 13.57 17.24
CA SER A 16 -28.27 12.36 16.77
C SER A 16 -27.52 11.70 15.60
N ALA A 17 -26.90 12.46 14.72
CA ALA A 17 -26.05 11.92 13.67
C ALA A 17 -24.75 11.32 14.23
N ALA A 18 -24.15 11.97 15.22
CA ALA A 18 -22.96 11.46 15.91
C ALA A 18 -23.24 10.18 16.71
N SER A 19 -24.42 10.09 17.36
CA SER A 19 -24.81 8.88 18.12
C SER A 19 -25.14 7.68 17.21
N LEU A 20 -25.75 7.90 16.05
CA LEU A 20 -25.98 6.84 15.06
C LEU A 20 -24.64 6.37 14.43
N TYR A 21 -23.74 7.30 14.15
CA TYR A 21 -22.41 6.98 13.61
C TYR A 21 -21.52 6.26 14.63
N MET A 22 -21.59 6.65 15.92
CA MET A 22 -20.91 5.93 17.01
C MET A 22 -21.49 4.52 17.19
N ALA A 23 -22.81 4.36 17.11
CA ALA A 23 -23.44 3.05 17.24
C ALA A 23 -23.09 2.11 16.07
N SER A 24 -23.00 2.63 14.84
CA SER A 24 -22.59 1.83 13.69
C SER A 24 -21.11 1.44 13.76
N ASN A 25 -20.22 2.33 14.22
CA ASN A 25 -18.81 2.00 14.40
C ASN A 25 -18.55 1.07 15.59
N LEU A 26 -19.31 1.19 16.69
CA LEU A 26 -19.25 0.23 17.80
C LEU A 26 -19.76 -1.16 17.37
N ALA A 27 -20.82 -1.22 16.56
CA ALA A 27 -21.35 -2.47 16.04
C ALA A 27 -20.35 -3.15 15.07
N CYS A 28 -19.77 -2.40 14.14
CA CYS A 28 -18.70 -2.91 13.27
C CYS A 28 -17.45 -3.36 14.06
N TYR A 29 -17.15 -2.68 15.17
CA TYR A 29 -16.02 -3.05 16.04
C TYR A 29 -16.31 -4.34 16.83
N GLN A 30 -17.51 -4.47 17.44
CA GLN A 30 -17.92 -5.69 18.15
C GLN A 30 -18.04 -6.90 17.20
N GLU A 31 -18.45 -6.70 15.95
CA GLU A 31 -18.44 -7.75 14.94
C GLU A 31 -16.99 -8.17 14.56
N SER A 32 -16.02 -7.27 14.59
CA SER A 32 -14.63 -7.60 14.24
C SER A 32 -13.90 -8.42 15.31
N GLU A 33 -14.13 -8.16 16.60
CA GLU A 33 -13.50 -8.89 17.71
C GLU A 33 -13.97 -10.36 17.83
N ASN A 34 -15.17 -10.67 17.31
CA ASN A 34 -15.76 -12.02 17.40
C ASN A 34 -16.03 -12.66 16.03
N ARG A 35 -15.43 -12.15 14.95
CA ARG A 35 -15.67 -12.70 13.61
C ARG A 35 -14.93 -14.04 13.47
N PRO A 36 -15.64 -15.19 13.39
CA PRO A 36 -14.99 -16.47 13.25
C PRO A 36 -14.31 -16.58 11.89
N SER A 37 -13.18 -17.27 11.82
CA SER A 37 -12.60 -17.70 10.56
C SER A 37 -13.23 -19.03 10.15
N GLU A 38 -13.69 -19.14 8.91
CA GLU A 38 -14.14 -20.40 8.30
C GLU A 38 -13.03 -21.04 7.44
N GLY A 39 -11.82 -20.45 7.43
CA GLY A 39 -10.74 -20.81 6.53
C GLY A 39 -9.41 -21.11 7.21
N THR A 40 -8.37 -21.13 6.39
CA THR A 40 -6.99 -21.35 6.82
C THR A 40 -6.32 -20.01 7.07
N TYR A 41 -5.62 -19.85 8.21
CA TYR A 41 -4.79 -18.69 8.46
C TYR A 41 -3.69 -18.55 7.40
N MET A 42 -3.53 -17.32 6.85
CA MET A 42 -2.71 -17.04 5.68
C MET A 42 -1.38 -16.31 6.00
N GLY A 43 -1.04 -16.10 7.27
CA GLY A 43 0.15 -15.31 7.67
C GLY A 43 1.45 -15.85 7.10
N ASP A 44 1.72 -17.14 7.33
CA ASP A 44 2.90 -17.84 6.81
C ASP A 44 2.51 -18.86 5.73
N PHE A 45 1.37 -18.67 5.09
CA PHE A 45 0.88 -19.58 4.06
C PHE A 45 1.82 -19.62 2.85
N ALA A 46 2.13 -20.83 2.41
CA ALA A 46 2.87 -21.11 1.18
C ALA A 46 1.96 -21.88 0.20
N ALA A 47 1.75 -21.32 -0.98
CA ALA A 47 1.00 -22.00 -2.03
C ALA A 47 1.81 -23.18 -2.60
N PRO A 48 1.14 -24.20 -3.18
CA PRO A 48 1.83 -25.23 -3.93
C PRO A 48 2.72 -24.64 -5.03
N LYS A 49 3.90 -25.23 -5.19
CA LYS A 49 4.90 -24.82 -6.17
C LYS A 49 4.33 -24.84 -7.60
N LEU A 50 4.64 -23.79 -8.38
CA LEU A 50 4.31 -23.65 -9.78
C LEU A 50 5.58 -23.72 -10.64
N ASP A 51 5.65 -24.64 -11.61
CA ASP A 51 6.79 -24.68 -12.55
C ASP A 51 6.77 -23.48 -13.51
N THR A 52 5.60 -23.10 -13.98
CA THR A 52 5.35 -21.89 -14.76
C THR A 52 4.17 -21.13 -14.13
N VAL A 53 4.32 -19.83 -13.92
CA VAL A 53 3.27 -18.97 -13.37
C VAL A 53 2.47 -18.39 -14.54
N ARG A 54 1.21 -18.82 -14.68
CA ARG A 54 0.29 -18.34 -15.72
C ARG A 54 -0.43 -17.10 -15.23
N ILE A 55 -0.16 -15.96 -15.86
CA ILE A 55 -0.50 -14.62 -15.38
C ILE A 55 -1.58 -13.99 -16.24
N ALA A 56 -2.63 -13.47 -15.60
CA ALA A 56 -3.54 -12.50 -16.19
C ALA A 56 -3.37 -11.12 -15.54
N LEU A 57 -3.64 -10.05 -16.29
CA LEU A 57 -3.59 -8.68 -15.79
C LEU A 57 -4.94 -7.99 -16.00
N ILE A 58 -5.40 -7.24 -14.99
CA ILE A 58 -6.58 -6.38 -15.05
C ILE A 58 -6.14 -4.93 -14.78
N GLY A 59 -6.34 -4.08 -15.79
CA GLY A 59 -5.85 -2.70 -15.77
C GLY A 59 -4.40 -2.60 -16.22
N VAL A 60 -4.19 -2.10 -17.44
CA VAL A 60 -2.85 -1.89 -18.02
C VAL A 60 -2.63 -0.43 -18.42
N GLY A 61 -3.16 0.47 -17.60
CA GLY A 61 -2.91 1.92 -17.65
C GLY A 61 -1.48 2.29 -17.20
N ALA A 62 -1.37 3.40 -16.44
CA ALA A 62 -0.08 3.97 -16.01
C ALA A 62 0.81 2.96 -15.25
N ARG A 63 0.23 2.20 -14.29
CA ARG A 63 0.98 1.22 -13.47
C ARG A 63 1.03 -0.15 -14.13
N GLY A 64 -0.12 -0.69 -14.50
CA GLY A 64 -0.23 -2.08 -14.97
C GLY A 64 0.52 -2.37 -16.27
N SER A 65 0.71 -1.40 -17.16
CA SER A 65 1.53 -1.58 -18.38
C SER A 65 3.01 -1.84 -18.04
N GLY A 66 3.53 -1.18 -17.00
CA GLY A 66 4.87 -1.43 -16.46
C GLY A 66 5.00 -2.83 -15.88
N HIS A 67 4.02 -3.24 -15.07
CA HIS A 67 3.97 -4.58 -14.48
C HIS A 67 3.90 -5.68 -15.54
N ALA A 68 3.04 -5.52 -16.55
CA ALA A 68 2.91 -6.47 -17.65
C ALA A 68 4.26 -6.73 -18.34
N LYS A 69 4.97 -5.64 -18.71
CA LYS A 69 6.30 -5.72 -19.33
C LYS A 69 7.33 -6.37 -18.42
N GLN A 70 7.36 -6.02 -17.14
CA GLN A 70 8.34 -6.56 -16.18
C GLN A 70 8.09 -8.04 -15.89
N LEU A 71 6.82 -8.43 -15.67
CA LEU A 71 6.44 -9.83 -15.47
C LEU A 71 6.78 -10.68 -16.70
N ALA A 72 6.54 -10.19 -17.91
CA ALA A 72 6.89 -10.88 -19.13
C ALA A 72 8.40 -11.10 -19.30
N ALA A 73 9.23 -10.28 -18.68
CA ALA A 73 10.69 -10.43 -18.70
C ALA A 73 11.22 -11.45 -17.68
N ILE A 74 10.44 -11.81 -16.66
CA ILE A 74 10.86 -12.78 -15.63
C ILE A 74 10.74 -14.21 -16.17
N GLU A 75 11.76 -15.02 -15.96
CA GLU A 75 11.74 -16.44 -16.34
C GLU A 75 10.73 -17.25 -15.52
N GLY A 76 10.10 -18.23 -16.18
CA GLY A 76 9.08 -19.07 -15.55
C GLY A 76 7.72 -18.39 -15.44
N THR A 77 7.48 -17.34 -16.22
CA THR A 77 6.17 -16.70 -16.37
C THR A 77 5.58 -16.91 -17.75
N GLU A 78 4.26 -16.97 -17.83
CA GLU A 78 3.47 -16.94 -19.06
C GLU A 78 2.32 -15.94 -18.92
N ILE A 79 2.34 -14.84 -19.68
CA ILE A 79 1.21 -13.91 -19.74
C ILE A 79 0.13 -14.55 -20.61
N VAL A 80 -0.97 -14.97 -20.01
CA VAL A 80 -2.06 -15.67 -20.71
C VAL A 80 -3.17 -14.74 -21.15
N ALA A 81 -3.40 -13.64 -20.42
CA ALA A 81 -4.46 -12.68 -20.75
C ALA A 81 -4.19 -11.28 -20.22
N ILE A 82 -4.73 -10.29 -20.92
CA ILE A 82 -4.72 -8.88 -20.48
C ILE A 82 -6.14 -8.31 -20.67
N SER A 83 -6.64 -7.62 -19.64
CA SER A 83 -7.94 -6.93 -19.66
C SER A 83 -7.79 -5.46 -19.26
N ASP A 84 -8.43 -4.58 -20.03
CA ASP A 84 -8.62 -3.16 -19.74
C ASP A 84 -9.91 -2.66 -20.39
N LEU A 85 -10.44 -1.52 -19.99
CA LEU A 85 -11.57 -0.88 -20.68
C LEU A 85 -11.19 -0.43 -22.10
N TYR A 86 -9.94 -0.08 -22.33
CA TYR A 86 -9.43 0.56 -23.53
C TYR A 86 -8.58 -0.41 -24.35
N GLU A 87 -9.02 -0.66 -25.60
CA GLU A 87 -8.35 -1.57 -26.55
C GLU A 87 -6.89 -1.18 -26.80
N ASP A 88 -6.61 0.11 -27.00
CA ASP A 88 -5.27 0.63 -27.27
C ASP A 88 -4.27 0.35 -26.13
N LEU A 89 -4.74 0.29 -24.87
CA LEU A 89 -3.91 -0.07 -23.72
C LEU A 89 -3.60 -1.56 -23.70
N VAL A 90 -4.59 -2.38 -24.02
CA VAL A 90 -4.42 -3.84 -24.13
C VAL A 90 -3.42 -4.16 -25.22
N ASP A 91 -3.59 -3.60 -26.43
CA ASP A 91 -2.71 -3.84 -27.57
C ASP A 91 -1.26 -3.46 -27.31
N ARG A 92 -1.06 -2.25 -26.79
CA ARG A 92 0.27 -1.77 -26.42
C ARG A 92 0.94 -2.68 -25.42
N SER A 93 0.18 -3.18 -24.43
CA SER A 93 0.73 -4.05 -23.39
C SER A 93 1.02 -5.45 -23.92
N VAL A 94 0.19 -6.00 -24.77
CA VAL A 94 0.42 -7.29 -25.46
C VAL A 94 1.72 -7.22 -26.28
N GLU A 95 1.87 -6.19 -27.11
CA GLU A 95 3.09 -6.04 -27.92
C GLU A 95 4.36 -5.84 -27.05
N ALA A 96 4.24 -5.09 -25.96
CA ALA A 96 5.36 -4.94 -25.00
C ALA A 96 5.75 -6.28 -24.38
N CYS A 97 4.79 -7.11 -23.98
CA CYS A 97 5.06 -8.44 -23.41
C CYS A 97 5.72 -9.38 -24.42
N LYS A 98 5.22 -9.43 -25.66
CA LYS A 98 5.82 -10.23 -26.75
C LYS A 98 7.27 -9.83 -27.02
N LYS A 99 7.54 -8.53 -27.06
CA LYS A 99 8.87 -7.99 -27.33
C LYS A 99 9.91 -8.42 -26.30
N VAL A 100 9.56 -8.43 -25.01
CA VAL A 100 10.52 -8.73 -23.91
C VAL A 100 10.54 -10.21 -23.52
N GLY A 101 9.53 -10.97 -23.88
CA GLY A 101 9.32 -12.34 -23.41
C GLY A 101 10.12 -13.43 -24.13
N GLY A 102 10.96 -13.09 -25.11
CA GLY A 102 11.82 -14.08 -25.78
C GLY A 102 11.05 -15.23 -26.43
N GLY A 103 9.86 -14.99 -26.97
CA GLY A 103 9.02 -15.99 -27.63
C GLY A 103 7.99 -16.68 -26.71
N ARG A 104 8.00 -16.44 -25.41
CA ARG A 104 7.11 -17.11 -24.43
C ARG A 104 5.64 -16.65 -24.49
N HIS A 105 5.37 -15.40 -24.85
CA HIS A 105 4.05 -14.77 -24.71
C HIS A 105 3.35 -14.54 -26.06
N GLN A 106 3.29 -15.55 -26.90
CA GLN A 106 2.73 -15.38 -28.27
C GLN A 106 1.19 -15.38 -28.28
N ASN A 107 0.54 -16.08 -27.36
CA ASN A 107 -0.92 -16.35 -27.37
C ASN A 107 -1.65 -15.58 -26.25
N ILE A 108 -1.32 -14.31 -26.03
CA ILE A 108 -2.00 -13.49 -25.00
C ILE A 108 -3.43 -13.19 -25.46
N GLN A 109 -4.43 -13.64 -24.69
CA GLN A 109 -5.83 -13.32 -24.94
C GLN A 109 -6.14 -11.88 -24.53
N ARG A 110 -6.97 -11.18 -25.31
CA ARG A 110 -7.30 -9.76 -25.16
C ARG A 110 -8.76 -9.60 -24.74
N PHE A 111 -8.99 -8.81 -23.68
CA PHE A 111 -10.32 -8.54 -23.14
C PHE A 111 -10.49 -7.03 -22.93
N PHE A 112 -11.44 -6.40 -23.64
CA PHE A 112 -11.64 -4.95 -23.59
C PHE A 112 -13.06 -4.54 -23.98
N GLY A 113 -13.39 -3.25 -23.77
CA GLY A 113 -14.60 -2.61 -24.30
C GLY A 113 -15.74 -2.44 -23.30
N ASN A 114 -15.75 -3.17 -22.19
CA ASN A 114 -16.71 -2.96 -21.12
C ASN A 114 -16.19 -3.42 -19.73
N GLU A 115 -16.88 -3.00 -18.68
CA GLU A 115 -16.47 -3.26 -17.28
C GLU A 115 -16.61 -4.74 -16.85
N ALA A 116 -17.16 -5.62 -17.64
CA ALA A 116 -17.36 -7.03 -17.30
C ALA A 116 -16.38 -8.01 -18.00
N GLU A 117 -15.60 -7.53 -18.97
CA GLU A 117 -14.71 -8.38 -19.76
C GLU A 117 -13.63 -9.09 -18.90
N TRP A 118 -13.16 -8.49 -17.82
CA TRP A 118 -12.25 -9.14 -16.91
C TRP A 118 -12.87 -10.38 -16.22
N LYS A 119 -14.19 -10.41 -15.98
CA LYS A 119 -14.89 -11.59 -15.44
C LYS A 119 -14.93 -12.73 -16.47
N LYS A 120 -15.14 -12.40 -17.73
CA LYS A 120 -15.06 -13.36 -18.83
C LYS A 120 -13.63 -13.90 -18.95
N MET A 121 -12.62 -13.04 -18.84
CA MET A 121 -11.22 -13.42 -18.82
C MET A 121 -10.93 -14.48 -17.75
N LEU A 122 -11.33 -14.25 -16.50
CA LEU A 122 -11.11 -15.20 -15.41
C LEU A 122 -11.70 -16.58 -15.69
N LYS A 123 -12.94 -16.61 -16.23
CA LYS A 123 -13.65 -17.86 -16.54
C LYS A 123 -13.03 -18.64 -17.70
N THR A 124 -12.48 -17.94 -18.70
CA THR A 124 -12.02 -18.57 -19.94
C THR A 124 -10.54 -18.92 -19.94
N THR A 125 -9.70 -18.17 -19.20
CA THR A 125 -8.24 -18.38 -19.21
C THR A 125 -7.71 -19.15 -18.00
N THR A 126 -8.49 -19.22 -16.92
CA THR A 126 -8.12 -19.91 -15.68
C THR A 126 -6.65 -19.69 -15.29
N PRO A 127 -6.23 -18.43 -15.02
CA PRO A 127 -4.85 -18.11 -14.69
C PRO A 127 -4.50 -18.62 -13.28
N ASP A 128 -3.21 -18.85 -13.01
CA ASP A 128 -2.72 -19.15 -11.65
C ASP A 128 -2.74 -17.88 -10.79
N VAL A 129 -2.46 -16.72 -11.40
CA VAL A 129 -2.38 -15.43 -10.73
C VAL A 129 -3.00 -14.32 -11.54
N VAL A 130 -3.54 -13.31 -10.84
CA VAL A 130 -4.09 -12.09 -11.42
C VAL A 130 -3.44 -10.87 -10.79
N PHE A 131 -2.83 -10.02 -11.62
CA PHE A 131 -2.32 -8.71 -11.22
C PHE A 131 -3.38 -7.64 -11.51
N ILE A 132 -3.74 -6.84 -10.50
CA ILE A 132 -4.84 -5.88 -10.54
C ILE A 132 -4.27 -4.47 -10.32
N ALA A 133 -4.37 -3.61 -11.34
CA ALA A 133 -3.88 -2.23 -11.32
C ALA A 133 -4.91 -1.26 -11.89
N THR A 134 -6.11 -1.29 -11.33
CA THR A 134 -7.28 -0.50 -11.72
C THR A 134 -7.48 0.72 -10.81
N ASN A 135 -8.65 1.34 -10.82
CA ASN A 135 -9.01 2.34 -9.81
C ASN A 135 -9.30 1.68 -8.45
N TRP A 136 -9.10 2.42 -7.36
CA TRP A 136 -9.15 1.90 -5.98
C TRP A 136 -10.44 1.15 -5.62
N LYS A 137 -11.62 1.63 -6.11
CA LYS A 137 -12.92 1.01 -5.80
C LYS A 137 -13.08 -0.40 -6.39
N ASN A 138 -12.28 -0.75 -7.40
CA ASN A 138 -12.37 -2.03 -8.09
C ASN A 138 -11.35 -3.05 -7.55
N HIS A 139 -10.40 -2.66 -6.71
CA HIS A 139 -9.36 -3.53 -6.19
C HIS A 139 -9.95 -4.72 -5.43
N ALA A 140 -10.78 -4.47 -4.42
CA ALA A 140 -11.37 -5.53 -3.61
C ALA A 140 -12.31 -6.46 -4.40
N PRO A 141 -13.30 -5.97 -5.17
CA PRO A 141 -14.18 -6.85 -5.94
C PRO A 141 -13.41 -7.74 -6.94
N MET A 142 -12.37 -7.19 -7.58
CA MET A 142 -11.57 -7.95 -8.53
C MET A 142 -10.68 -9.00 -7.86
N ALA A 143 -10.11 -8.68 -6.69
CA ALA A 143 -9.32 -9.63 -5.92
C ALA A 143 -10.16 -10.80 -5.40
N VAL A 144 -11.34 -10.50 -4.84
CA VAL A 144 -12.29 -11.49 -4.35
C VAL A 144 -12.73 -12.44 -5.47
N GLU A 145 -13.12 -11.88 -6.63
CA GLU A 145 -13.54 -12.69 -7.77
C GLU A 145 -12.39 -13.54 -8.33
N ALA A 146 -11.16 -12.99 -8.39
CA ALA A 146 -9.99 -13.74 -8.84
C ALA A 146 -9.72 -14.95 -7.93
N MET A 147 -9.76 -14.76 -6.60
CA MET A 147 -9.56 -15.86 -5.65
C MET A 147 -10.68 -16.91 -5.72
N ASN A 148 -11.94 -16.49 -5.89
CA ASN A 148 -13.07 -17.40 -6.08
C ASN A 148 -12.98 -18.21 -7.38
N HIS A 149 -12.25 -17.71 -8.39
CA HIS A 149 -11.94 -18.45 -9.62
C HIS A 149 -10.64 -19.25 -9.54
N GLY A 150 -10.05 -19.38 -8.35
CA GLY A 150 -8.88 -20.24 -8.11
C GLY A 150 -7.53 -19.58 -8.40
N ALA A 151 -7.48 -18.28 -8.69
CA ALA A 151 -6.23 -17.55 -8.91
C ALA A 151 -5.74 -16.86 -7.62
N HIS A 152 -4.43 -16.70 -7.45
CA HIS A 152 -3.87 -15.77 -6.47
C HIS A 152 -4.05 -14.33 -6.97
N ALA A 153 -4.30 -13.38 -6.07
CA ALA A 153 -4.52 -11.96 -6.41
C ALA A 153 -3.37 -11.09 -5.92
N PHE A 154 -2.86 -10.25 -6.82
CA PHE A 154 -1.85 -9.23 -6.52
C PHE A 154 -2.40 -7.85 -6.87
N VAL A 155 -2.56 -6.99 -5.89
CA VAL A 155 -3.38 -5.78 -6.00
C VAL A 155 -2.51 -4.54 -5.78
N GLU A 156 -2.61 -3.55 -6.66
CA GLU A 156 -2.01 -2.22 -6.44
C GLU A 156 -2.54 -1.55 -5.18
N VAL A 157 -1.78 -0.61 -4.69
CA VAL A 157 -2.07 0.12 -3.45
C VAL A 157 -3.19 1.17 -3.63
N PRO A 158 -4.07 1.28 -2.60
CA PRO A 158 -4.29 0.43 -1.44
C PRO A 158 -5.02 -0.87 -1.82
N ILE A 159 -4.95 -1.90 -0.97
CA ILE A 159 -5.62 -3.19 -1.28
C ILE A 159 -7.15 -3.04 -1.35
N ALA A 160 -7.73 -2.16 -0.52
CA ALA A 160 -9.13 -1.80 -0.47
C ALA A 160 -9.31 -0.39 0.12
N VAL A 161 -10.50 0.19 0.01
CA VAL A 161 -10.79 1.56 0.49
C VAL A 161 -11.72 1.61 1.71
N SER A 162 -12.24 0.47 2.16
CA SER A 162 -13.10 0.36 3.34
C SER A 162 -12.81 -0.89 4.17
N LEU A 163 -13.11 -0.85 5.47
CA LEU A 163 -12.93 -2.00 6.37
C LEU A 163 -13.76 -3.23 5.97
N PRO A 164 -15.04 -3.10 5.54
CA PRO A 164 -15.80 -4.25 5.04
C PRO A 164 -15.15 -4.95 3.84
N GLU A 165 -14.63 -4.20 2.87
CA GLU A 165 -13.91 -4.77 1.72
C GLU A 165 -12.63 -5.51 2.14
N MET A 166 -11.91 -4.99 3.14
CA MET A 166 -10.71 -5.64 3.69
C MET A 166 -11.06 -6.99 4.32
N TRP A 167 -12.14 -7.05 5.09
CA TRP A 167 -12.63 -8.30 5.66
C TRP A 167 -13.06 -9.29 4.58
N GLU A 168 -13.75 -8.85 3.54
CA GLU A 168 -14.16 -9.71 2.42
C GLU A 168 -12.96 -10.33 1.71
N ILE A 169 -11.90 -9.57 1.49
CA ILE A 169 -10.64 -10.05 0.93
C ILE A 169 -10.02 -11.14 1.83
N ILE A 170 -9.96 -10.89 3.14
CA ILE A 170 -9.35 -11.80 4.11
C ILE A 170 -10.16 -13.11 4.16
N ASP A 171 -11.47 -13.03 4.37
CA ASP A 171 -12.34 -14.19 4.44
C ASP A 171 -12.25 -15.04 3.15
N THR A 172 -12.18 -14.37 2.00
CA THR A 172 -12.03 -15.06 0.70
C THR A 172 -10.67 -15.71 0.58
N SER A 173 -9.60 -15.04 0.97
CA SER A 173 -8.23 -15.59 0.96
C SER A 173 -8.12 -16.82 1.85
N GLU A 174 -8.62 -16.75 3.08
CA GLU A 174 -8.64 -17.87 4.04
C GLU A 174 -9.47 -19.05 3.54
N LYS A 175 -10.67 -18.79 2.99
CA LYS A 175 -11.59 -19.80 2.46
C LYS A 175 -11.03 -20.51 1.23
N THR A 176 -10.48 -19.76 0.30
CA THR A 176 -9.99 -20.30 -0.98
C THR A 176 -8.56 -20.80 -0.91
N LYS A 177 -7.82 -20.49 0.16
CA LYS A 177 -6.38 -20.74 0.29
C LYS A 177 -5.59 -20.12 -0.86
N LYS A 178 -5.95 -18.91 -1.24
CA LYS A 178 -5.27 -18.15 -2.28
C LYS A 178 -4.60 -16.93 -1.68
N HIS A 179 -3.36 -16.68 -2.06
CA HIS A 179 -2.71 -15.43 -1.70
C HIS A 179 -3.52 -14.24 -2.21
N CYS A 180 -3.67 -13.22 -1.37
CA CYS A 180 -3.99 -11.88 -1.78
C CYS A 180 -2.92 -10.95 -1.19
N MET A 181 -2.09 -10.36 -2.04
CA MET A 181 -1.00 -9.47 -1.61
C MET A 181 -1.19 -8.08 -2.18
N MET A 182 -1.13 -7.08 -1.33
CA MET A 182 -0.98 -5.70 -1.79
C MET A 182 0.44 -5.48 -2.32
N MET A 183 0.56 -4.91 -3.49
CA MET A 183 1.86 -4.69 -4.15
C MET A 183 2.54 -3.41 -3.63
N GLU A 184 2.91 -3.42 -2.32
CA GLU A 184 3.68 -2.32 -1.73
C GLU A 184 5.16 -2.42 -2.15
N ASN A 185 5.47 -1.79 -3.26
CA ASN A 185 6.77 -1.83 -3.89
C ASN A 185 7.88 -1.16 -3.08
N VAL A 186 7.53 -0.19 -2.23
CA VAL A 186 8.52 0.58 -1.46
C VAL A 186 9.28 -0.31 -0.47
N ASN A 187 8.67 -1.40 0.01
CA ASN A 187 9.37 -2.38 0.84
C ASN A 187 10.62 -3.00 0.19
N TYR A 188 10.76 -2.83 -1.12
CA TYR A 188 11.89 -3.34 -1.91
C TYR A 188 12.88 -2.25 -2.35
N GLY A 189 12.77 -1.05 -1.77
CA GLY A 189 13.75 0.01 -1.92
C GLY A 189 15.11 -0.37 -1.31
N ARG A 190 16.21 0.16 -1.85
CA ARG A 190 17.54 -0.15 -1.33
C ARG A 190 17.68 0.25 0.13
N GLU A 191 17.26 1.47 0.43
CA GLU A 191 17.34 2.06 1.75
C GLU A 191 16.38 1.33 2.72
N GLU A 192 15.18 1.00 2.26
CA GLU A 192 14.20 0.25 3.05
C GLU A 192 14.71 -1.16 3.39
N LEU A 193 15.30 -1.84 2.44
CA LEU A 193 15.91 -3.15 2.67
C LEU A 193 17.13 -3.06 3.60
N LEU A 194 17.97 -2.02 3.45
CA LEU A 194 19.08 -1.77 4.37
C LEU A 194 18.57 -1.55 5.80
N TYR A 195 17.55 -0.71 5.98
CA TYR A 195 16.98 -0.42 7.31
C TYR A 195 16.32 -1.64 7.93
N LEU A 196 15.61 -2.44 7.12
CA LEU A 196 15.09 -3.73 7.56
C LEU A 196 16.20 -4.64 8.09
N ASN A 197 17.30 -4.76 7.36
CA ASN A 197 18.44 -5.59 7.76
C ASN A 197 19.11 -5.08 9.04
N LEU A 198 19.31 -3.77 9.17
CA LEU A 198 19.85 -3.15 10.39
C LEU A 198 18.95 -3.39 11.61
N CYS A 199 17.62 -3.29 11.45
CA CYS A 199 16.66 -3.58 12.51
C CYS A 199 16.68 -5.07 12.88
N ARG A 200 16.73 -5.99 11.91
CA ARG A 200 16.82 -7.44 12.17
C ARG A 200 18.09 -7.84 12.89
N GLN A 201 19.19 -7.13 12.67
CA GLN A 201 20.45 -7.34 13.37
C GLN A 201 20.55 -6.54 14.69
N ALA A 202 19.48 -5.87 15.11
CA ALA A 202 19.40 -5.04 16.32
C ALA A 202 20.49 -3.96 16.42
N VAL A 203 20.98 -3.44 15.27
CA VAL A 203 22.04 -2.41 15.23
C VAL A 203 21.60 -1.13 15.93
N ILE A 204 20.32 -0.75 15.79
CA ILE A 204 19.74 0.42 16.47
C ILE A 204 19.12 0.07 17.84
N GLY A 205 19.31 -1.15 18.34
CA GLY A 205 18.72 -1.63 19.59
C GLY A 205 17.22 -1.91 19.47
N GLU A 206 16.50 -1.77 20.60
CA GLU A 206 15.04 -1.92 20.63
C GLU A 206 14.35 -0.74 19.94
N VAL A 207 13.46 -1.04 18.99
CA VAL A 207 12.74 -0.01 18.24
C VAL A 207 11.63 0.60 19.08
N LEU A 208 11.53 1.93 19.09
CA LEU A 208 10.62 2.71 19.92
C LEU A 208 9.64 3.54 19.11
N HIS A 209 10.09 4.13 18.00
CA HIS A 209 9.34 5.12 17.22
C HIS A 209 9.68 5.05 15.76
N ALA A 210 8.70 5.40 14.90
CA ALA A 210 8.90 5.59 13.47
C ALA A 210 8.17 6.83 12.95
N GLU A 211 8.72 7.40 11.85
CA GLU A 211 8.03 8.43 11.06
C GLU A 211 7.88 7.95 9.62
N ALA A 212 6.67 7.99 9.13
CA ALA A 212 6.28 7.56 7.81
C ALA A 212 5.54 8.68 7.08
N ALA A 213 5.61 8.72 5.76
CA ALA A 213 4.82 9.67 4.98
C ALA A 213 4.60 9.20 3.54
N TYR A 214 3.62 9.79 2.88
CA TYR A 214 3.59 9.94 1.44
C TYR A 214 3.30 11.41 1.12
N ILE A 215 4.35 12.14 0.82
CA ILE A 215 4.29 13.56 0.47
C ILE A 215 4.80 13.67 -0.96
N HIS A 216 3.89 14.03 -1.88
CA HIS A 216 4.16 14.00 -3.30
C HIS A 216 3.27 15.03 -4.02
N GLU A 217 3.84 16.02 -4.65
CA GLU A 217 3.08 16.97 -5.47
C GLU A 217 2.43 16.25 -6.67
N LEU A 218 1.12 16.06 -6.63
CA LEU A 218 0.36 15.33 -7.65
C LEU A 218 -0.85 16.11 -8.19
N ARG A 219 -0.95 17.42 -7.96
CA ARG A 219 -2.05 18.24 -8.48
C ARG A 219 -2.12 18.22 -10.00
N PHE A 220 -0.98 18.10 -10.68
CA PHE A 220 -0.91 18.00 -12.14
C PHE A 220 -1.73 16.83 -12.71
N GLN A 221 -1.97 15.76 -11.94
CA GLN A 221 -2.84 14.66 -12.38
C GLN A 221 -4.28 15.11 -12.67
N MET A 222 -4.72 16.27 -12.19
CA MET A 222 -6.03 16.84 -12.54
C MET A 222 -6.17 17.14 -14.03
N GLU A 223 -5.10 17.14 -14.83
CA GLU A 223 -5.11 17.22 -16.29
C GLU A 223 -5.72 15.96 -16.92
N GLU A 224 -5.62 14.82 -16.25
CA GLU A 224 -6.23 13.56 -16.68
C GLU A 224 -7.73 13.55 -16.34
N GLN A 225 -8.57 14.14 -17.20
CA GLN A 225 -9.96 14.43 -16.89
C GLN A 225 -10.91 13.25 -17.13
N GLU A 226 -10.74 12.54 -18.24
CA GLU A 226 -11.64 11.47 -18.69
C GLU A 226 -11.01 10.08 -18.56
N ARG A 227 -9.69 10.01 -18.61
CA ARG A 227 -8.89 8.80 -18.58
C ARG A 227 -7.60 9.06 -17.80
N GLY A 228 -7.08 8.04 -17.14
CA GLY A 228 -5.86 8.15 -16.31
C GLY A 228 -6.18 8.27 -14.83
N THR A 229 -5.14 8.32 -14.03
CA THR A 229 -5.22 8.29 -12.55
C THR A 229 -6.00 9.48 -11.99
N GLY A 230 -5.76 10.67 -12.52
CA GLY A 230 -6.38 11.91 -12.06
C GLY A 230 -7.89 11.95 -12.27
N SER A 231 -8.41 11.27 -13.31
CA SER A 231 -9.84 11.26 -13.64
C SER A 231 -10.73 10.71 -12.51
N TRP A 232 -10.24 9.71 -11.77
CA TRP A 232 -10.97 9.10 -10.67
C TRP A 232 -10.39 9.46 -9.29
N ARG A 233 -9.07 9.65 -9.16
CA ARG A 233 -8.42 9.97 -7.88
C ARG A 233 -8.83 11.33 -7.36
N THR A 234 -9.01 12.33 -8.24
CA THR A 234 -9.50 13.67 -7.89
C THR A 234 -10.85 13.62 -7.18
N GLN A 235 -11.73 12.68 -7.52
CA GLN A 235 -13.01 12.49 -6.85
C GLN A 235 -12.85 11.96 -5.41
N HIS A 236 -11.87 11.10 -5.16
CA HIS A 236 -11.57 10.67 -3.80
C HIS A 236 -11.15 11.85 -2.92
N TYR A 237 -10.28 12.74 -3.42
CA TYR A 237 -9.83 13.93 -2.69
C TYR A 237 -10.95 14.96 -2.45
N ALA A 238 -11.91 15.06 -3.38
CA ALA A 238 -13.07 15.92 -3.21
C ALA A 238 -14.02 15.40 -2.11
N ASN A 239 -14.14 14.09 -1.95
CA ASN A 239 -15.18 13.49 -1.11
C ASN A 239 -14.70 12.94 0.23
N ARG A 240 -13.39 12.70 0.40
CA ARG A 240 -12.80 12.02 1.56
C ARG A 240 -11.81 12.93 2.28
N ASN A 241 -11.71 12.80 3.61
CA ASN A 241 -10.83 13.62 4.44
C ASN A 241 -10.09 12.77 5.49
N GLY A 242 -8.89 12.35 5.17
CA GLY A 242 -8.02 11.52 5.99
C GLY A 242 -6.70 11.27 5.28
N ASN A 243 -5.95 10.29 5.71
CA ASN A 243 -4.75 9.81 5.03
C ASN A 243 -5.14 8.76 3.99
N LEU A 244 -5.33 9.16 2.74
CA LEU A 244 -5.86 8.28 1.69
C LEU A 244 -4.79 7.38 1.04
N TYR A 245 -3.50 7.61 1.32
CA TYR A 245 -2.41 6.85 0.72
C TYR A 245 -1.25 6.57 1.71
N PRO A 246 -1.54 5.79 2.79
CA PRO A 246 -0.59 5.62 3.89
C PRO A 246 0.54 4.64 3.58
N THR A 247 0.35 3.71 2.65
CA THR A 247 1.08 2.44 2.61
C THR A 247 2.55 2.57 2.22
N HIS A 248 2.90 3.50 1.33
CA HIS A 248 4.28 3.71 0.89
C HIS A 248 5.25 4.16 1.99
N GLY A 249 4.75 4.88 2.99
CA GLY A 249 5.54 5.18 4.18
C GLY A 249 5.38 4.12 5.26
N LEU A 250 4.15 3.63 5.45
CA LEU A 250 3.81 2.74 6.56
C LEU A 250 4.32 1.30 6.38
N GLY A 251 4.27 0.77 5.16
CA GLY A 251 4.70 -0.60 4.88
C GLY A 251 6.13 -0.88 5.36
N PRO A 252 7.14 -0.08 4.93
CA PRO A 252 8.50 -0.27 5.39
C PRO A 252 8.66 -0.20 6.91
N VAL A 253 8.15 0.86 7.56
CA VAL A 253 8.32 1.01 9.02
C VAL A 253 7.58 -0.07 9.81
N ALA A 254 6.43 -0.54 9.33
CA ALA A 254 5.72 -1.66 9.93
C ALA A 254 6.56 -2.96 9.86
N GLN A 255 7.23 -3.19 8.74
CA GLN A 255 8.14 -4.33 8.60
C GLN A 255 9.36 -4.19 9.51
N TYR A 256 9.99 -3.00 9.64
CA TYR A 256 11.10 -2.79 10.57
C TYR A 256 10.72 -3.13 12.00
N MET A 257 9.50 -2.76 12.41
CA MET A 257 8.96 -2.93 13.76
C MET A 257 8.34 -4.31 14.02
N ASN A 258 8.29 -5.22 13.04
CA ASN A 258 7.61 -6.53 13.11
C ASN A 258 6.10 -6.42 13.45
N LEU A 259 5.40 -5.41 12.95
CA LEU A 259 3.98 -5.23 13.26
C LEU A 259 3.10 -6.19 12.46
N GLY A 260 2.18 -6.85 13.16
CA GLY A 260 1.33 -7.90 12.60
C GLY A 260 2.03 -9.27 12.49
N ARG A 261 3.23 -9.39 13.09
CA ARG A 261 4.04 -10.61 13.14
C ARG A 261 4.72 -10.75 14.51
N GLY A 262 4.42 -11.82 15.23
CA GLY A 262 5.06 -12.15 16.49
C GLY A 262 4.61 -11.31 17.68
N GLU A 263 5.34 -10.26 18.04
CA GLU A 263 5.22 -9.63 19.36
C GLU A 263 4.31 -8.40 19.41
N ASP A 264 4.05 -7.71 18.29
CA ASP A 264 3.40 -6.39 18.31
C ASP A 264 2.45 -6.17 17.12
N GLN A 265 1.45 -5.32 17.33
CA GLN A 265 0.42 -4.99 16.35
C GLN A 265 -0.04 -3.54 16.51
N PHE A 266 -0.68 -2.95 15.50
CA PHE A 266 -1.36 -1.65 15.62
C PHE A 266 -2.51 -1.76 16.62
N SER A 267 -2.62 -0.78 17.50
CA SER A 267 -3.67 -0.71 18.52
C SER A 267 -4.67 0.39 18.22
N THR A 268 -4.20 1.64 18.21
CA THR A 268 -5.06 2.81 18.05
C THR A 268 -4.43 3.87 17.15
N LEU A 269 -5.29 4.67 16.50
CA LEU A 269 -4.91 5.80 15.67
C LEU A 269 -5.68 7.06 16.08
N VAL A 270 -5.00 8.21 16.09
CA VAL A 270 -5.61 9.54 16.10
C VAL A 270 -5.17 10.31 14.86
N SER A 271 -6.05 11.17 14.31
CA SER A 271 -5.76 11.86 13.06
C SER A 271 -6.35 13.27 13.00
N PHE A 272 -5.61 14.17 12.37
CA PHE A 272 -6.03 15.53 12.07
C PHE A 272 -5.66 15.89 10.63
N SER A 273 -6.54 16.66 9.98
CA SER A 273 -6.28 17.22 8.65
C SER A 273 -6.21 18.75 8.71
N SER A 274 -5.30 19.33 7.93
CA SER A 274 -5.25 20.77 7.68
C SER A 274 -6.45 21.24 6.85
N PRO A 275 -6.68 22.55 6.68
CA PRO A 275 -7.67 23.04 5.72
C PRO A 275 -7.38 22.57 4.29
N ALA A 276 -8.43 22.30 3.51
CA ALA A 276 -8.35 21.98 2.09
C ALA A 276 -8.25 23.28 1.26
N LYS A 277 -7.12 23.53 0.63
CA LYS A 277 -6.86 24.75 -0.17
C LYS A 277 -6.17 24.44 -1.51
N GLY A 278 -5.14 23.59 -1.50
CA GLY A 278 -4.20 23.45 -2.60
C GLY A 278 -4.84 23.01 -3.92
N ARG A 279 -5.74 22.01 -3.90
CA ARG A 279 -6.43 21.55 -5.11
C ARG A 279 -7.43 22.56 -5.64
N LYS A 280 -8.16 23.26 -4.77
CA LYS A 280 -9.10 24.31 -5.17
C LYS A 280 -8.37 25.45 -5.88
N LEU A 281 -7.32 25.96 -5.26
CA LEU A 281 -6.48 27.02 -5.85
C LEU A 281 -5.82 26.58 -7.15
N TYR A 282 -5.39 25.33 -7.25
CA TYR A 282 -4.85 24.76 -8.48
C TYR A 282 -5.90 24.73 -9.60
N ALA A 283 -7.12 24.28 -9.28
CA ALA A 283 -8.22 24.26 -10.23
C ALA A 283 -8.60 25.66 -10.71
N GLU A 284 -8.74 26.62 -9.81
CA GLU A 284 -9.05 28.02 -10.12
C GLU A 284 -8.00 28.68 -11.02
N LYS A 285 -6.72 28.32 -10.82
CA LYS A 285 -5.60 28.87 -11.62
C LYS A 285 -5.51 28.27 -13.02
N ASN A 286 -5.76 26.96 -13.16
CA ASN A 286 -5.39 26.21 -14.37
C ASN A 286 -6.58 25.86 -15.26
N TYR A 287 -7.84 26.05 -14.82
CA TYR A 287 -9.03 25.69 -15.57
C TYR A 287 -10.05 26.84 -15.64
N PRO A 288 -10.89 26.91 -16.68
CA PRO A 288 -12.00 27.87 -16.78
C PRO A 288 -12.95 27.77 -15.57
N LYS A 289 -13.64 28.87 -15.24
CA LYS A 289 -14.54 28.94 -14.08
C LYS A 289 -15.65 27.90 -14.07
N ASP A 290 -16.16 27.53 -15.24
CA ASP A 290 -17.21 26.53 -15.46
C ASP A 290 -16.68 25.08 -15.57
N HIS A 291 -15.38 24.89 -15.43
CA HIS A 291 -14.78 23.55 -15.48
C HIS A 291 -15.22 22.68 -14.31
N LYS A 292 -15.42 21.37 -14.54
CA LYS A 292 -15.88 20.39 -13.55
C LYS A 292 -15.06 20.40 -12.24
N TRP A 293 -13.75 20.64 -12.30
CA TRP A 293 -12.89 20.71 -11.10
C TRP A 293 -13.15 21.94 -10.25
N ASN A 294 -13.58 23.07 -10.86
CA ASN A 294 -13.96 24.28 -10.14
C ASN A 294 -15.33 24.16 -9.45
N ALA A 295 -16.17 23.24 -9.89
CA ALA A 295 -17.46 22.94 -9.25
C ALA A 295 -17.31 22.05 -8.00
N LEU A 296 -16.15 21.40 -7.78
CA LEU A 296 -15.92 20.52 -6.63
C LEU A 296 -15.67 21.31 -5.33
N ASP A 297 -16.28 20.82 -4.25
CA ASP A 297 -15.96 21.24 -2.88
C ASP A 297 -14.98 20.20 -2.29
N PHE A 298 -13.68 20.49 -2.31
CA PHE A 298 -12.65 19.60 -1.82
C PHE A 298 -12.72 19.49 -0.30
N LYS A 299 -13.07 18.30 0.21
CA LYS A 299 -13.14 17.99 1.65
C LYS A 299 -11.81 17.55 2.23
N GLY A 300 -10.98 16.90 1.41
CA GLY A 300 -9.68 16.38 1.81
C GLY A 300 -8.72 17.51 2.19
N GLY A 301 -8.30 17.57 3.44
CA GLY A 301 -7.29 18.52 3.89
C GLY A 301 -5.97 18.35 3.13
N ASP A 302 -5.22 19.42 2.95
CA ASP A 302 -3.98 19.40 2.15
C ASP A 302 -2.92 18.51 2.79
N LEU A 303 -2.78 18.54 4.11
CA LEU A 303 -1.92 17.69 4.90
C LEU A 303 -2.74 16.94 5.94
N ASN A 304 -2.63 15.62 5.98
CA ASN A 304 -3.11 14.79 7.08
C ASN A 304 -1.94 14.32 7.93
N THR A 305 -2.09 14.36 9.26
CA THR A 305 -1.15 13.81 10.23
C THR A 305 -1.87 12.86 11.16
N SER A 306 -1.41 11.64 11.24
CA SER A 306 -1.92 10.60 12.13
C SER A 306 -0.81 10.10 13.04
N ILE A 307 -1.17 9.73 14.29
CA ILE A 307 -0.31 9.02 15.22
C ILE A 307 -0.94 7.66 15.50
N ILE A 308 -0.16 6.61 15.27
CA ILE A 308 -0.51 5.23 15.59
C ILE A 308 0.24 4.82 16.85
N LYS A 309 -0.47 4.15 17.77
CA LYS A 309 0.12 3.47 18.92
C LYS A 309 -0.02 1.97 18.75
N THR A 310 1.03 1.20 19.06
CA THR A 310 1.02 -0.26 19.03
C THR A 310 0.60 -0.85 20.37
N HIS A 311 0.42 -2.18 20.45
CA HIS A 311 0.10 -2.88 21.69
C HIS A 311 1.22 -2.76 22.72
N LEU A 312 2.49 -2.82 22.31
CA LEU A 312 3.66 -2.63 23.18
C LEU A 312 3.96 -1.15 23.49
N GLY A 313 3.15 -0.21 22.99
CA GLY A 313 3.27 1.22 23.27
C GLY A 313 4.24 1.97 22.34
N LYS A 314 4.82 1.33 21.33
CA LYS A 314 5.58 2.02 20.28
C LYS A 314 4.68 2.98 19.52
N THR A 315 5.27 4.00 18.89
CA THR A 315 4.51 5.03 18.18
C THR A 315 4.98 5.18 16.74
N ILE A 316 4.03 5.50 15.84
CA ILE A 316 4.32 5.83 14.45
C ILE A 316 3.61 7.14 14.12
N MET A 317 4.36 8.16 13.69
CA MET A 317 3.79 9.33 13.04
C MET A 317 3.66 9.03 11.55
N ILE A 318 2.48 9.28 10.96
CA ILE A 318 2.29 9.12 9.51
C ILE A 318 1.63 10.35 8.91
N GLN A 319 2.23 10.89 7.83
CA GLN A 319 1.73 12.05 7.10
C GLN A 319 1.37 11.73 5.65
N TRP A 320 0.38 12.43 5.13
CA TRP A 320 -0.03 12.37 3.73
C TRP A 320 -0.31 13.77 3.19
N ASP A 321 0.30 14.10 2.04
CA ASP A 321 0.09 15.35 1.32
C ASP A 321 0.37 15.13 -0.19
N GLU A 322 -0.64 15.28 -1.02
CA GLU A 322 -0.51 15.26 -2.48
C GLU A 322 -0.91 16.60 -3.13
N THR A 323 -0.92 17.68 -2.34
CA THR A 323 -1.48 18.98 -2.75
C THR A 323 -0.51 20.15 -2.61
N SER A 324 0.58 20.00 -1.87
CA SER A 324 1.53 21.07 -1.65
C SER A 324 2.76 20.94 -2.56
N PRO A 325 3.39 22.04 -2.95
CA PRO A 325 4.65 22.03 -3.71
C PRO A 325 5.83 21.69 -2.79
N ARG A 326 5.70 20.60 -2.04
CA ARG A 326 6.71 20.06 -1.12
C ARG A 326 7.50 18.97 -1.84
N PRO A 327 8.84 18.92 -1.70
CA PRO A 327 9.64 17.85 -2.26
C PRO A 327 9.18 16.48 -1.78
N TYR A 328 9.31 15.48 -2.66
CA TYR A 328 8.94 14.10 -2.36
C TYR A 328 9.65 13.59 -1.11
N THR A 329 8.90 12.97 -0.21
CA THR A 329 9.44 12.28 0.95
C THR A 329 8.46 11.22 1.47
N ARG A 330 9.00 10.12 1.96
CA ARG A 330 8.28 9.13 2.77
C ARG A 330 8.70 9.19 4.25
N HIS A 331 9.49 10.15 4.65
CA HIS A 331 10.23 10.24 5.91
C HIS A 331 11.17 9.04 6.09
N ASN A 332 10.63 7.83 6.15
CA ASN A 332 11.37 6.59 6.33
C ASN A 332 12.35 6.68 7.52
N LEU A 333 11.81 7.11 8.67
CA LEU A 333 12.59 7.24 9.90
C LEU A 333 12.22 6.12 10.85
N ILE A 334 13.24 5.50 11.45
CA ILE A 334 13.09 4.49 12.50
C ILE A 334 14.09 4.76 13.63
N GLN A 335 13.61 4.83 14.85
CA GLN A 335 14.38 5.15 16.05
C GLN A 335 14.34 3.99 17.04
N GLY A 336 15.51 3.59 17.47
CA GLY A 336 15.71 2.61 18.54
C GLY A 336 16.49 3.17 19.72
N THR A 337 16.79 2.30 20.68
CA THR A 337 17.51 2.66 21.92
C THR A 337 19.00 2.94 21.70
N LYS A 338 19.58 2.50 20.56
CA LYS A 338 21.01 2.63 20.24
C LYS A 338 21.28 3.39 18.95
N GLY A 339 20.25 3.86 18.28
CA GLY A 339 20.45 4.58 17.03
C GLY A 339 19.16 4.98 16.34
N ILE A 340 19.34 5.73 15.26
CA ILE A 340 18.26 6.23 14.42
C ILE A 340 18.70 6.18 12.95
N LEU A 341 17.77 5.78 12.09
CA LEU A 341 17.91 5.76 10.65
C LEU A 341 16.86 6.69 10.06
N ALA A 342 17.19 7.51 9.06
CA ALA A 342 16.24 8.42 8.44
C ALA A 342 16.47 8.52 6.93
N GLY A 343 15.40 8.60 6.16
CA GLY A 343 15.41 8.85 4.73
C GLY A 343 15.31 10.34 4.37
N TYR A 344 15.50 10.64 3.10
CA TYR A 344 15.23 11.95 2.47
C TYR A 344 15.99 13.14 3.08
N PRO A 345 17.33 13.14 3.05
CA PRO A 345 18.22 12.11 2.50
C PRO A 345 18.48 10.98 3.48
N THR A 346 19.05 9.86 2.97
CA THR A 346 19.50 8.73 3.79
C THR A 346 20.62 9.16 4.71
N ARG A 347 20.40 8.97 6.03
CA ARG A 347 21.33 9.37 7.09
C ARG A 347 21.10 8.54 8.34
N VAL A 348 22.14 8.34 9.12
CA VAL A 348 22.08 7.53 10.33
C VAL A 348 22.86 8.16 11.48
N ALA A 349 22.50 7.80 12.72
CA ALA A 349 23.30 8.11 13.88
C ALA A 349 23.21 6.94 14.87
N PHE A 350 24.35 6.49 15.42
CA PHE A 350 24.43 5.36 16.33
C PHE A 350 25.12 5.76 17.65
N GLU A 351 24.73 5.09 18.72
CA GLU A 351 25.50 5.10 19.96
C GLU A 351 26.91 4.56 19.67
N GLY A 352 27.94 5.34 20.05
CA GLY A 352 29.34 4.98 19.74
C GLY A 352 29.82 5.34 18.34
N GLY A 353 28.98 6.03 17.53
CA GLY A 353 29.34 6.51 16.20
C GLY A 353 29.08 5.49 15.07
N VAL A 354 29.25 5.93 13.82
CA VAL A 354 29.13 5.12 12.62
C VAL A 354 30.52 4.76 12.12
N PRO A 355 30.85 3.49 11.85
CA PRO A 355 32.16 3.08 11.37
C PRO A 355 32.62 3.89 10.15
N GLY A 356 33.80 4.49 10.23
CA GLY A 356 34.36 5.32 9.16
C GLY A 356 33.76 6.73 9.03
N ALA A 357 32.84 7.11 9.92
CA ALA A 357 32.17 8.41 9.92
C ALA A 357 32.43 9.20 11.23
N THR A 358 31.51 10.11 11.58
CA THR A 358 31.59 10.92 12.80
C THR A 358 31.16 10.14 14.04
N ASP A 359 31.81 10.38 15.17
CA ASP A 359 31.40 9.94 16.52
C ASP A 359 30.60 11.00 17.27
N SER A 360 30.31 12.14 16.64
CA SER A 360 29.60 13.26 17.24
C SER A 360 28.12 12.95 17.47
N HIS A 361 27.64 13.12 18.71
CA HIS A 361 26.22 13.00 19.08
C HIS A 361 25.29 14.06 18.45
N HIS A 362 25.85 15.06 17.78
CA HIS A 362 25.09 16.17 17.18
C HIS A 362 25.08 16.13 15.65
N ARG A 363 25.62 15.09 15.03
CA ARG A 363 25.76 15.01 13.58
C ARG A 363 25.24 13.70 13.05
N TRP A 364 24.58 13.78 11.89
CA TRP A 364 24.24 12.63 11.09
C TRP A 364 25.44 12.17 10.26
N ALA A 365 25.61 10.88 10.09
CA ALA A 365 26.39 10.32 9.02
C ALA A 365 25.54 10.22 7.76
N GLU A 366 26.02 10.73 6.63
CA GLU A 366 25.31 10.78 5.34
C GLU A 366 26.26 10.71 4.16
N GLY A 367 25.74 10.48 2.95
CA GLY A 367 26.55 10.41 1.72
C GLY A 367 27.61 9.31 1.79
N GLU A 368 28.84 9.64 1.40
CA GLU A 368 29.98 8.71 1.37
C GLU A 368 30.33 8.11 2.74
N GLN A 369 29.94 8.76 3.83
CA GLN A 369 30.11 8.22 5.21
C GLN A 369 29.29 6.95 5.46
N LEU A 370 28.34 6.62 4.58
CA LEU A 370 27.53 5.40 4.67
C LEU A 370 28.13 4.21 3.88
N ASP A 371 29.20 4.39 3.13
CA ASP A 371 29.75 3.34 2.26
C ASP A 371 30.11 2.07 3.04
N ALA A 372 30.80 2.21 4.18
CA ALA A 372 31.13 1.08 5.06
C ALA A 372 29.86 0.40 5.64
N LEU A 373 28.80 1.18 5.90
CA LEU A 373 27.52 0.65 6.35
C LEU A 373 26.84 -0.18 5.26
N TYR A 374 26.83 0.32 4.03
CA TYR A 374 26.30 -0.45 2.88
C TYR A 374 27.14 -1.70 2.61
N GLU A 375 28.45 -1.62 2.67
CA GLU A 375 29.31 -2.79 2.48
C GLU A 375 28.98 -3.90 3.48
N GLN A 376 28.81 -3.54 4.75
CA GLN A 376 28.56 -4.48 5.85
C GLN A 376 27.11 -4.98 5.86
N TYR A 377 26.13 -4.08 5.69
CA TYR A 377 24.70 -4.36 5.95
C TYR A 377 23.79 -4.31 4.72
N GLU A 378 24.35 -4.16 3.50
CA GLU A 378 23.52 -4.23 2.29
C GLU A 378 22.70 -5.53 2.32
N HIS A 379 21.39 -5.40 2.11
CA HIS A 379 20.48 -6.54 2.21
C HIS A 379 20.83 -7.63 1.16
N PRO A 380 20.83 -8.91 1.51
CA PRO A 380 21.20 -9.99 0.59
C PRO A 380 20.43 -9.99 -0.72
N ILE A 381 19.12 -9.71 -0.67
CA ILE A 381 18.29 -9.65 -1.88
C ILE A 381 18.73 -8.49 -2.81
N TYR A 382 19.16 -7.36 -2.22
CA TYR A 382 19.63 -6.25 -3.03
C TYR A 382 21.01 -6.53 -3.63
N LYS A 383 21.90 -7.20 -2.90
CA LYS A 383 23.18 -7.71 -3.45
C LYS A 383 22.93 -8.62 -4.66
N ARG A 384 21.89 -9.49 -4.59
CA ARG A 384 21.54 -10.44 -5.65
C ARG A 384 20.83 -9.79 -6.85
N LEU A 385 19.84 -8.95 -6.61
CA LEU A 385 18.90 -8.46 -7.62
C LEU A 385 19.05 -6.97 -7.97
N GLY A 386 19.75 -6.18 -7.17
CA GLY A 386 19.74 -4.72 -7.28
C GLY A 386 20.17 -4.20 -8.65
N ALA A 387 21.25 -4.75 -9.23
CA ALA A 387 21.73 -4.36 -10.56
C ALA A 387 20.70 -4.70 -11.65
N LEU A 388 20.12 -5.89 -11.61
CA LEU A 388 19.08 -6.32 -12.55
C LEU A 388 17.82 -5.45 -12.40
N SER A 389 17.38 -5.21 -11.17
CA SER A 389 16.18 -4.41 -10.88
C SER A 389 16.32 -2.97 -11.39
N LYS A 390 17.48 -2.34 -11.19
CA LYS A 390 17.76 -1.00 -11.78
C LYS A 390 17.68 -1.01 -13.30
N LYS A 391 18.24 -2.04 -13.96
CA LYS A 391 18.19 -2.19 -15.42
C LYS A 391 16.76 -2.36 -15.93
N MET A 392 15.92 -3.10 -15.21
CA MET A 392 14.53 -3.35 -15.57
C MET A 392 13.61 -2.17 -15.29
N GLY A 393 14.01 -1.27 -14.39
CA GLY A 393 13.31 -0.02 -14.07
C GLY A 393 12.07 -0.21 -13.18
N GLY A 394 11.20 0.82 -13.17
CA GLY A 394 10.04 0.90 -12.26
C GLY A 394 10.47 1.37 -10.86
N HIS A 395 10.25 2.67 -10.57
CA HIS A 395 10.60 3.31 -9.29
C HIS A 395 12.02 2.98 -8.79
N GLY A 396 13.02 3.14 -9.67
CA GLY A 396 14.41 2.83 -9.32
C GLY A 396 14.72 1.32 -9.19
N GLY A 397 13.82 0.45 -9.63
CA GLY A 397 13.95 -1.02 -9.58
C GLY A 397 13.07 -1.70 -8.54
N MET A 398 12.42 -0.94 -7.64
CA MET A 398 11.55 -1.49 -6.59
C MET A 398 10.42 -2.36 -7.17
N ASP A 399 9.77 -1.90 -8.24
CA ASP A 399 8.68 -2.63 -8.90
C ASP A 399 9.14 -3.99 -9.40
N PHE A 400 10.25 -4.01 -10.12
CA PHE A 400 10.79 -5.27 -10.67
C PHE A 400 11.21 -6.24 -9.58
N MET A 401 11.86 -5.77 -8.51
CA MET A 401 12.29 -6.61 -7.40
C MET A 401 11.09 -7.25 -6.69
N MET A 402 10.04 -6.48 -6.43
CA MET A 402 8.79 -6.98 -5.88
C MET A 402 8.17 -8.07 -6.76
N LEU A 403 8.00 -7.80 -8.05
CA LEU A 403 7.40 -8.75 -9.00
C LEU A 403 8.25 -10.02 -9.13
N TYR A 404 9.58 -9.88 -9.16
CA TYR A 404 10.50 -11.01 -9.18
C TYR A 404 10.33 -11.88 -7.92
N ARG A 405 10.23 -11.27 -6.74
CA ARG A 405 10.02 -11.99 -5.48
C ARG A 405 8.68 -12.73 -5.45
N ILE A 406 7.61 -12.11 -5.92
CA ILE A 406 6.29 -12.77 -6.04
C ILE A 406 6.42 -14.04 -6.89
N VAL A 407 6.99 -13.93 -8.08
CA VAL A 407 7.18 -15.07 -8.99
C VAL A 407 8.10 -16.12 -8.37
N GLU A 408 9.19 -15.71 -7.73
CA GLU A 408 10.13 -16.61 -7.08
C GLU A 408 9.47 -17.40 -5.95
N CYS A 409 8.68 -16.76 -5.07
CA CYS A 409 7.96 -17.42 -3.99
C CYS A 409 6.96 -18.45 -4.52
N LEU A 410 6.17 -18.09 -5.52
CA LEU A 410 5.21 -19.01 -6.14
C LEU A 410 5.88 -20.20 -6.82
N ARG A 411 7.00 -19.98 -7.50
CA ARG A 411 7.75 -21.06 -8.16
C ARG A 411 8.48 -21.99 -7.19
N LYS A 412 8.82 -21.48 -6.00
CA LYS A 412 9.50 -22.26 -4.95
C LYS A 412 8.54 -22.86 -3.91
N GLY A 413 7.26 -22.46 -3.91
CA GLY A 413 6.31 -22.83 -2.87
C GLY A 413 6.72 -22.24 -1.52
N GLN A 414 7.07 -20.96 -1.49
CA GLN A 414 7.47 -20.22 -0.29
C GLN A 414 6.39 -19.21 0.09
N PRO A 415 6.29 -18.81 1.37
CA PRO A 415 5.47 -17.69 1.77
C PRO A 415 5.88 -16.41 1.04
N LEU A 416 4.91 -15.53 0.80
CA LEU A 416 5.19 -14.18 0.25
C LEU A 416 5.83 -13.28 1.30
N ASP A 417 6.59 -12.27 0.86
CA ASP A 417 7.22 -11.28 1.73
C ASP A 417 6.19 -10.34 2.40
N GLN A 418 4.98 -10.26 1.86
CA GLN A 418 3.85 -9.53 2.41
C GLN A 418 2.61 -10.42 2.33
N ASN A 419 1.84 -10.50 3.40
CA ASN A 419 0.62 -11.30 3.44
C ASN A 419 -0.65 -10.44 3.32
N VAL A 420 -1.81 -11.08 3.26
CA VAL A 420 -3.11 -10.42 3.10
C VAL A 420 -3.45 -9.51 4.28
N TYR A 421 -3.08 -9.91 5.49
CA TYR A 421 -3.36 -9.15 6.71
C TYR A 421 -2.57 -7.85 6.77
N GLU A 422 -1.29 -7.88 6.39
CA GLU A 422 -0.44 -6.70 6.31
C GLU A 422 -0.98 -5.69 5.30
N GLY A 423 -1.38 -6.13 4.11
CA GLY A 423 -1.99 -5.26 3.10
C GLY A 423 -3.26 -4.57 3.60
N CYS A 424 -4.13 -5.32 4.29
CA CYS A 424 -5.35 -4.78 4.91
C CYS A 424 -5.03 -3.85 6.08
N LEU A 425 -4.10 -4.24 6.96
CA LEU A 425 -3.73 -3.45 8.14
C LEU A 425 -3.14 -2.08 7.77
N TRP A 426 -2.24 -2.04 6.79
CA TRP A 426 -1.64 -0.78 6.33
C TRP A 426 -2.67 0.10 5.60
N SER A 427 -3.57 -0.51 4.83
CA SER A 427 -4.65 0.22 4.13
C SER A 427 -5.73 0.73 5.07
N ALA A 428 -5.95 0.09 6.24
CA ALA A 428 -6.97 0.48 7.22
C ALA A 428 -6.74 1.88 7.81
N VAL A 429 -5.51 2.41 7.74
CA VAL A 429 -5.23 3.79 8.15
C VAL A 429 -6.13 4.79 7.41
N ALA A 430 -6.45 4.56 6.13
CA ALA A 430 -7.29 5.48 5.38
C ALA A 430 -8.69 5.63 6.00
N PRO A 431 -9.55 4.60 6.10
CA PRO A 431 -10.87 4.74 6.70
C PRO A 431 -10.84 5.10 8.20
N LEU A 432 -9.83 4.64 8.96
CA LEU A 432 -9.70 4.98 10.38
C LEU A 432 -9.30 6.46 10.57
N SER A 433 -8.41 6.99 9.76
CA SER A 433 -8.05 8.41 9.81
C SER A 433 -9.21 9.32 9.43
N GLU A 434 -10.01 8.95 8.43
CA GLU A 434 -11.25 9.66 8.07
C GLU A 434 -12.24 9.69 9.25
N SER A 435 -12.42 8.55 9.92
CA SER A 435 -13.28 8.45 11.10
C SER A 435 -12.76 9.33 12.24
N SER A 436 -11.45 9.30 12.52
CA SER A 436 -10.84 10.14 13.55
C SER A 436 -11.00 11.64 13.25
N VAL A 437 -10.69 12.07 12.02
CA VAL A 437 -10.84 13.48 11.59
C VAL A 437 -12.29 13.93 11.70
N ALA A 438 -13.25 13.12 11.25
CA ALA A 438 -14.68 13.44 11.32
C ALA A 438 -15.19 13.60 12.76
N GLN A 439 -14.55 12.93 13.72
CA GLN A 439 -14.86 12.98 15.15
C GLN A 439 -13.94 13.93 15.95
N GLY A 440 -13.21 14.84 15.27
CA GLY A 440 -12.38 15.85 15.93
C GLY A 440 -11.11 15.29 16.59
N GLY A 441 -10.56 14.20 16.06
CA GLY A 441 -9.34 13.57 16.57
C GLY A 441 -9.59 12.47 17.60
N MET A 442 -10.80 11.91 17.68
CA MET A 442 -11.09 10.79 18.57
C MET A 442 -10.26 9.55 18.17
N PRO A 443 -9.68 8.83 19.16
CA PRO A 443 -8.96 7.60 18.90
C PRO A 443 -9.84 6.55 18.19
N GLN A 444 -9.29 5.93 17.17
CA GLN A 444 -9.88 4.80 16.45
C GLN A 444 -9.07 3.55 16.72
N LYS A 445 -9.71 2.45 17.06
CA LYS A 445 -9.04 1.16 17.22
C LYS A 445 -8.82 0.50 15.86
N PHE A 446 -7.68 -0.15 15.69
CA PHE A 446 -7.47 -1.02 14.54
C PHE A 446 -8.23 -2.33 14.72
N PRO A 447 -8.89 -2.85 13.66
CA PRO A 447 -9.39 -4.22 13.68
C PRO A 447 -8.22 -5.20 13.70
N ASP A 448 -8.34 -6.26 14.48
CA ASP A 448 -7.42 -7.38 14.38
C ASP A 448 -7.86 -8.31 13.25
N PHE A 449 -7.33 -8.05 12.06
CA PHE A 449 -7.61 -8.84 10.87
C PHE A 449 -7.13 -10.30 10.97
N THR A 450 -6.20 -10.59 11.87
CA THR A 450 -5.64 -11.92 12.08
C THR A 450 -6.40 -12.74 13.12
N ARG A 451 -7.35 -12.13 13.84
CA ARG A 451 -8.10 -12.77 14.95
C ARG A 451 -7.18 -13.36 16.03
N GLY A 452 -6.10 -12.65 16.35
CA GLY A 452 -5.09 -13.05 17.33
C GLY A 452 -3.96 -13.92 16.76
N TYR A 453 -4.06 -14.42 15.54
CA TYR A 453 -3.02 -15.29 14.97
C TYR A 453 -1.70 -14.57 14.61
N TRP A 454 -1.67 -13.24 14.64
CA TRP A 454 -0.42 -12.48 14.40
C TRP A 454 0.68 -12.86 15.40
N GLU A 455 0.34 -13.26 16.62
CA GLU A 455 1.31 -13.72 17.63
C GLU A 455 2.09 -14.96 17.21
N GLN A 456 1.52 -15.77 16.31
CA GLN A 456 2.12 -17.02 15.80
C GLN A 456 2.88 -16.80 14.48
N THR A 457 2.65 -15.68 13.79
CA THR A 457 3.31 -15.37 12.53
C THR A 457 4.77 -15.02 12.76
N GLN A 458 5.66 -15.67 12.01
CA GLN A 458 7.10 -15.42 12.15
C GLN A 458 7.48 -14.01 11.66
N PRO A 459 8.47 -13.37 12.28
CA PRO A 459 9.07 -12.16 11.74
C PRO A 459 9.48 -12.36 10.28
N LEU A 460 9.33 -11.30 9.47
CA LEU A 460 9.72 -11.36 8.08
C LEU A 460 11.22 -11.66 7.95
N THR A 461 11.53 -12.80 7.36
CA THR A 461 12.87 -13.15 6.93
C THR A 461 12.89 -13.07 5.40
N ILE A 462 13.30 -11.94 4.86
CA ILE A 462 13.52 -11.83 3.42
C ILE A 462 14.73 -12.70 3.10
N VAL A 463 14.50 -13.73 2.32
CA VAL A 463 15.50 -14.73 1.98
C VAL A 463 16.51 -14.15 0.98
N SER A 464 17.77 -14.46 1.15
CA SER A 464 18.89 -14.12 0.25
C SER A 464 18.70 -14.64 -1.17
#